data_7c7194fa9878feb20076676969503e7b
#
_entry.id   7c7194fa9878feb20076676969503e7b
#
_cell.length_a   1.000
_cell.length_b   1.000
_cell.length_c   1.000
_cell.angle_alpha   90.00
_cell.angle_beta   90.00
_cell.angle_gamma   90.00
#
_symmetry.space_group_name_H-M   'P 1'
#
loop_
_entity.id
_entity.type
_entity.pdbx_description
1 polymer ?
#
loop_
_entity_poly.entity_id
_entity_poly.type
_entity_poly.pdbx_seq_one_letter_code
_entity_poly.pdbx_strand_id
1 'polypeptide(L)'
;MDELRRTLAAKYNNDEYLTMDKYDLAAVYYDWDPDAVERLRSLCETFNAEIVISSAWREYSPLSRLKDYFRIHDLDKYITGETPQKYTFERSRAGEVAIYLDDNPDIDKFVILDDSYVRYFETYFPEQFVHCRRILDEAEYAKAAAILSS
;
A
#
# COMPACT_ATOMS: atom_id res chain seq x y z
N MET A 1 -5.04 -20.73 -13.74
CA MET A 1 -3.96 -19.79 -13.36
C MET A 1 -3.31 -19.12 -14.54
N ASP A 2 -2.87 -19.89 -15.52
CA ASP A 2 -2.35 -19.27 -16.76
C ASP A 2 -3.41 -18.47 -17.50
N GLU A 3 -4.66 -18.92 -17.40
CA GLU A 3 -5.78 -18.19 -17.98
C GLU A 3 -5.95 -16.80 -17.35
N LEU A 4 -5.82 -16.69 -16.04
CA LEU A 4 -5.90 -15.39 -15.35
C LEU A 4 -4.79 -14.46 -15.83
N ARG A 5 -3.55 -14.94 -15.91
CA ARG A 5 -2.43 -14.13 -16.41
C ARG A 5 -2.69 -13.62 -17.82
N ARG A 6 -3.16 -14.49 -18.73
CA ARG A 6 -3.48 -14.11 -20.10
C ARG A 6 -4.64 -13.13 -20.17
N THR A 7 -5.68 -13.35 -19.37
CA THR A 7 -6.84 -12.48 -19.32
C THR A 7 -6.44 -11.06 -18.90
N LEU A 8 -5.63 -10.93 -17.85
CA LEU A 8 -5.21 -9.62 -17.37
C LEU A 8 -4.22 -8.95 -18.32
N ALA A 9 -3.30 -9.71 -18.92
CA ALA A 9 -2.39 -9.17 -19.92
C ALA A 9 -3.15 -8.59 -21.11
N ALA A 10 -4.20 -9.26 -21.57
CA ALA A 10 -5.05 -8.76 -22.65
C ALA A 10 -5.87 -7.53 -22.21
N LYS A 11 -6.47 -7.60 -21.02
CA LYS A 11 -7.30 -6.51 -20.49
C LYS A 11 -6.55 -5.19 -20.37
N TYR A 12 -5.31 -5.25 -19.88
CA TYR A 12 -4.50 -4.06 -19.65
C TYR A 12 -3.47 -3.79 -20.74
N ASN A 13 -3.44 -4.63 -21.77
CA ASN A 13 -2.44 -4.57 -22.84
C ASN A 13 -1.02 -4.50 -22.26
N ASN A 14 -0.73 -5.42 -21.35
CA ASN A 14 0.51 -5.43 -20.58
C ASN A 14 0.98 -6.86 -20.35
N ASP A 15 2.03 -7.27 -21.04
CA ASP A 15 2.57 -8.62 -20.97
C ASP A 15 3.28 -8.93 -19.65
N GLU A 16 3.52 -7.91 -18.81
CA GLU A 16 4.10 -8.13 -17.49
C GLU A 16 3.24 -9.09 -16.65
N TYR A 17 1.93 -9.09 -16.84
CA TYR A 17 1.06 -10.02 -16.14
C TYR A 17 1.37 -11.47 -16.44
N LEU A 18 1.93 -11.77 -17.60
CA LEU A 18 2.34 -13.13 -17.98
C LEU A 18 3.54 -13.63 -17.17
N THR A 19 4.34 -12.71 -16.61
CA THR A 19 5.57 -13.03 -15.87
C THR A 19 5.35 -13.06 -14.36
N MET A 20 4.19 -12.66 -13.87
CA MET A 20 3.90 -12.61 -12.45
C MET A 20 3.73 -13.99 -11.85
N ASP A 21 4.10 -14.13 -10.58
CA ASP A 21 3.83 -15.34 -9.82
C ASP A 21 2.32 -15.57 -9.79
N LYS A 22 1.89 -16.77 -10.13
CA LYS A 22 0.46 -17.08 -10.24
C LYS A 22 -0.27 -17.02 -8.92
N TYR A 23 0.41 -17.33 -7.81
CA TYR A 23 -0.20 -17.31 -6.48
C TYR A 23 -0.36 -15.87 -5.98
N ASP A 24 0.65 -15.04 -6.20
CA ASP A 24 0.56 -13.62 -5.84
C ASP A 24 -0.53 -12.92 -6.65
N LEU A 25 -0.59 -13.18 -7.95
CA LEU A 25 -1.60 -12.60 -8.81
C LEU A 25 -3.01 -13.03 -8.41
N ALA A 26 -3.20 -14.30 -8.11
CA ALA A 26 -4.48 -14.82 -7.66
C ALA A 26 -4.89 -14.21 -6.31
N ALA A 27 -3.96 -14.03 -5.40
CA ALA A 27 -4.24 -13.39 -4.11
C ALA A 27 -4.74 -11.96 -4.30
N VAL A 28 -4.10 -11.17 -5.15
CA VAL A 28 -4.56 -9.80 -5.43
C VAL A 28 -5.94 -9.82 -6.09
N TYR A 29 -6.12 -10.69 -7.08
CA TYR A 29 -7.36 -10.70 -7.85
C TYR A 29 -8.56 -11.21 -7.05
N TYR A 30 -8.39 -12.28 -6.26
CA TYR A 30 -9.50 -12.94 -5.59
C TYR A 30 -9.65 -12.58 -4.11
N ASP A 31 -8.56 -12.31 -3.42
CA ASP A 31 -8.56 -12.27 -1.96
C ASP A 31 -8.60 -10.85 -1.36
N TRP A 32 -8.35 -9.82 -2.16
CA TRP A 32 -8.48 -8.45 -1.65
C TRP A 32 -9.94 -8.14 -1.40
N ASP A 33 -10.23 -7.67 -0.19
CA ASP A 33 -11.60 -7.33 0.21
C ASP A 33 -12.10 -6.11 -0.56
N PRO A 34 -13.24 -6.22 -1.29
CA PRO A 34 -13.74 -5.11 -2.10
C PRO A 34 -14.10 -3.87 -1.28
N ASP A 35 -14.60 -4.05 -0.07
CA ASP A 35 -14.96 -2.92 0.80
C ASP A 35 -13.72 -2.21 1.31
N ALA A 36 -12.66 -2.97 1.66
CA ALA A 36 -11.38 -2.39 2.07
C ALA A 36 -10.74 -1.62 0.91
N VAL A 37 -10.80 -2.15 -0.30
CA VAL A 37 -10.30 -1.46 -1.51
C VAL A 37 -11.05 -0.15 -1.71
N GLU A 38 -12.37 -0.16 -1.58
CA GLU A 38 -13.19 1.03 -1.74
C GLU A 38 -12.92 2.07 -0.67
N ARG A 39 -12.67 1.64 0.57
CA ARG A 39 -12.28 2.55 1.66
C ARG A 39 -10.94 3.21 1.38
N LEU A 40 -9.96 2.45 0.90
CA LEU A 40 -8.66 3.02 0.52
C LEU A 40 -8.82 4.03 -0.62
N ARG A 41 -9.60 3.70 -1.63
CA ARG A 41 -9.89 4.63 -2.72
C ARG A 41 -10.55 5.90 -2.19
N SER A 42 -11.50 5.78 -1.28
CA SER A 42 -12.18 6.91 -0.67
C SER A 42 -11.21 7.83 0.08
N LEU A 43 -10.25 7.27 0.81
CA LEU A 43 -9.21 8.08 1.46
C LEU A 43 -8.42 8.89 0.42
N CYS A 44 -8.02 8.26 -0.67
CA CYS A 44 -7.26 8.94 -1.71
C CYS A 44 -8.07 10.04 -2.39
N GLU A 45 -9.32 9.77 -2.73
CA GLU A 45 -10.17 10.74 -3.42
C GLU A 45 -10.62 11.88 -2.52
N THR A 46 -11.03 11.57 -1.29
CA THR A 46 -11.56 12.57 -0.36
C THR A 46 -10.49 13.55 0.08
N PHE A 47 -9.27 13.08 0.34
CA PHE A 47 -8.20 13.89 0.90
C PHE A 47 -7.11 14.24 -0.11
N ASN A 48 -7.32 13.89 -1.38
CA ASN A 48 -6.30 14.04 -2.43
C ASN A 48 -4.97 13.41 -1.99
N ALA A 49 -5.06 12.21 -1.42
CA ALA A 49 -3.92 11.51 -0.87
C ALA A 49 -3.29 10.59 -1.91
N GLU A 50 -2.02 10.34 -1.72
CA GLU A 50 -1.23 9.42 -2.53
C GLU A 50 -0.84 8.21 -1.72
N ILE A 51 -0.56 7.11 -2.39
CA ILE A 51 -0.15 5.85 -1.75
C ILE A 51 1.36 5.68 -1.92
N VAL A 52 2.04 5.47 -0.80
CA VAL A 52 3.45 5.07 -0.77
C VAL A 52 3.51 3.67 -0.20
N ILE A 53 4.09 2.74 -0.96
CA ILE A 53 4.15 1.34 -0.56
C ILE A 53 5.25 1.13 0.47
N SER A 54 4.90 0.51 1.61
CA SER A 54 5.85 0.12 2.66
C SER A 54 5.86 -1.39 2.91
N SER A 55 5.08 -2.14 2.15
CA SER A 55 4.92 -3.59 2.28
C SER A 55 6.20 -4.34 1.92
N ALA A 56 6.38 -5.53 2.51
CA ALA A 56 7.46 -6.43 2.19
C ALA A 56 7.45 -6.89 0.71
N TRP A 57 6.35 -6.76 0.01
CA TRP A 57 6.27 -7.10 -1.43
C TRP A 57 7.24 -6.29 -2.27
N ARG A 58 7.63 -5.08 -1.83
CA ARG A 58 8.62 -4.26 -2.54
C ARG A 58 10.01 -4.91 -2.55
N GLU A 59 10.25 -5.88 -1.68
CA GLU A 59 11.52 -6.65 -1.67
C GLU A 59 11.60 -7.62 -2.84
N TYR A 60 10.46 -8.06 -3.36
CA TYR A 60 10.37 -9.08 -4.41
C TYR A 60 9.88 -8.56 -5.74
N SER A 61 9.36 -7.33 -5.77
CA SER A 61 8.74 -6.77 -6.96
C SER A 61 9.13 -5.30 -7.11
N PRO A 62 9.53 -4.88 -8.31
CA PRO A 62 9.78 -3.45 -8.56
C PRO A 62 8.47 -2.66 -8.48
N LEU A 63 8.60 -1.35 -8.29
CA LEU A 63 7.45 -0.45 -8.15
C LEU A 63 6.48 -0.57 -9.34
N SER A 64 6.99 -0.73 -10.56
CA SER A 64 6.15 -0.90 -11.73
C SER A 64 5.24 -2.12 -11.63
N ARG A 65 5.76 -3.22 -11.09
CA ARG A 65 4.96 -4.44 -10.88
C ARG A 65 3.96 -4.27 -9.75
N LEU A 66 4.32 -3.57 -8.68
CA LEU A 66 3.38 -3.25 -7.61
C LEU A 66 2.22 -2.42 -8.15
N LYS A 67 2.49 -1.45 -9.01
CA LYS A 67 1.44 -0.67 -9.67
C LYS A 67 0.55 -1.57 -10.53
N ASP A 68 1.11 -2.55 -11.22
CA ASP A 68 0.32 -3.48 -12.03
C ASP A 68 -0.64 -4.32 -11.15
N TYR A 69 -0.22 -4.73 -9.96
CA TYR A 69 -1.11 -5.39 -9.01
C TYR A 69 -2.25 -4.47 -8.58
N PHE A 70 -1.94 -3.24 -8.23
CA PHE A 70 -2.95 -2.27 -7.78
C PHE A 70 -3.90 -1.84 -8.89
N ARG A 71 -3.45 -1.92 -10.15
CA ARG A 71 -4.30 -1.62 -11.32
C ARG A 71 -5.49 -2.55 -11.43
N ILE A 72 -5.38 -3.78 -10.93
CA ILE A 72 -6.49 -4.73 -10.90
C ILE A 72 -7.68 -4.15 -10.12
N HIS A 73 -7.39 -3.29 -9.15
CA HIS A 73 -8.40 -2.65 -8.30
C HIS A 73 -8.54 -1.15 -8.56
N ASP A 74 -8.03 -0.66 -9.67
CA ASP A 74 -8.07 0.78 -10.03
C ASP A 74 -7.47 1.70 -8.97
N LEU A 75 -6.39 1.26 -8.33
CA LEU A 75 -5.67 2.03 -7.32
C LEU A 75 -4.29 2.48 -7.77
N ASP A 76 -3.83 2.03 -8.93
CA ASP A 76 -2.47 2.30 -9.41
C ASP A 76 -2.19 3.79 -9.59
N LYS A 77 -3.18 4.57 -9.99
CA LYS A 77 -3.05 6.01 -10.20
C LYS A 77 -2.69 6.79 -8.94
N TYR A 78 -2.94 6.22 -7.77
CA TYR A 78 -2.62 6.87 -6.49
C TYR A 78 -1.22 6.54 -5.99
N ILE A 79 -0.55 5.53 -6.57
CA ILE A 79 0.77 5.13 -6.12
C ILE A 79 1.82 6.07 -6.68
N THR A 80 2.58 6.72 -5.79
CA THR A 80 3.62 7.68 -6.17
C THR A 80 5.02 7.26 -5.78
N GLY A 81 5.16 6.23 -4.95
CA GLY A 81 6.48 5.79 -4.51
C GLY A 81 6.45 4.60 -3.59
N GLU A 82 7.61 4.26 -3.09
CA GLU A 82 7.77 3.22 -2.08
C GLU A 82 8.84 3.66 -1.07
N THR A 83 8.74 3.17 0.16
CA THR A 83 9.75 3.43 1.17
C THR A 83 11.02 2.66 0.83
N PRO A 84 12.21 3.17 1.23
CA PRO A 84 13.45 2.46 0.96
C PRO A 84 13.53 1.16 1.75
N GLN A 85 14.18 0.17 1.17
CA GLN A 85 14.47 -1.11 1.83
C GLN A 85 15.84 -1.01 2.49
N LYS A 86 15.89 -0.28 3.61
CA LYS A 86 17.13 -0.10 4.33
C LYS A 86 17.06 -0.82 5.66
N TYR A 87 18.12 -1.51 6.00
CA TYR A 87 18.28 -2.09 7.32
C TYR A 87 18.66 -0.96 8.27
N THR A 88 17.65 -0.32 8.84
CA THR A 88 17.83 0.70 9.85
C THR A 88 18.21 0.05 11.17
N PHE A 89 18.61 0.86 12.14
CA PHE A 89 18.86 0.41 13.51
C PHE A 89 17.69 -0.42 14.04
N GLU A 90 16.48 -0.01 13.73
CA GLU A 90 15.24 -0.67 14.18
C GLU A 90 14.90 -1.91 13.33
N ARG A 91 15.45 -2.04 12.14
CA ARG A 91 15.08 -3.07 11.16
C ARG A 91 13.57 -3.15 10.98
N SER A 92 12.89 -2.03 11.01
CA SER A 92 11.44 -1.96 10.97
C SER A 92 10.96 -1.04 9.86
N ARG A 93 9.70 -1.24 9.47
CA ARG A 93 9.06 -0.36 8.50
C ARG A 93 8.96 1.07 9.02
N ALA A 94 8.87 1.27 10.35
CA ALA A 94 8.84 2.60 10.93
C ALA A 94 10.11 3.40 10.61
N GLY A 95 11.29 2.76 10.71
CA GLY A 95 12.55 3.40 10.33
C GLY A 95 12.59 3.75 8.86
N GLU A 96 12.09 2.88 8.00
CA GLU A 96 12.03 3.13 6.56
C GLU A 96 11.06 4.27 6.20
N VAL A 97 9.94 4.36 6.90
CA VAL A 97 9.01 5.48 6.75
C VAL A 97 9.68 6.79 7.17
N ALA A 98 10.42 6.79 8.28
CA ALA A 98 11.13 7.98 8.74
C ALA A 98 12.14 8.48 7.70
N ILE A 99 12.88 7.56 7.07
CA ILE A 99 13.82 7.91 5.99
C ILE A 99 13.07 8.52 4.80
N TYR A 100 11.96 7.91 4.41
CA TYR A 100 11.15 8.42 3.31
C TYR A 100 10.64 9.84 3.57
N LEU A 101 10.18 10.11 4.79
CA LEU A 101 9.71 11.44 5.16
C LEU A 101 10.85 12.47 5.18
N ASP A 102 12.03 12.09 5.63
CA ASP A 102 13.21 12.97 5.58
C ASP A 102 13.58 13.32 4.14
N ASP A 103 13.46 12.37 3.22
CA ASP A 103 13.77 12.58 1.81
C ASP A 103 12.65 13.31 1.05
N ASN A 104 11.48 13.43 1.65
CA ASN A 104 10.31 14.07 1.03
C ASN A 104 9.69 15.10 1.99
N PRO A 105 10.40 16.22 2.27
CA PRO A 105 9.99 17.18 3.29
C PRO A 105 8.70 17.93 2.99
N ASP A 106 8.20 17.86 1.76
CA ASP A 106 6.93 18.47 1.37
C ASP A 106 5.71 17.74 1.91
N ILE A 107 5.88 16.52 2.41
CA ILE A 107 4.78 15.76 3.02
C ILE A 107 4.50 16.36 4.39
N ASP A 108 3.31 16.95 4.55
CA ASP A 108 2.89 17.57 5.80
C ASP A 108 1.85 16.75 6.56
N LYS A 109 1.10 15.91 5.85
CA LYS A 109 0.10 15.02 6.44
C LYS A 109 0.26 13.62 5.89
N PHE A 110 0.18 12.62 6.77
CA PHE A 110 0.23 11.22 6.34
C PHE A 110 -0.44 10.34 7.37
N VAL A 111 -0.83 9.17 6.93
CA VAL A 111 -1.34 8.09 7.79
C VAL A 111 -0.61 6.81 7.40
N ILE A 112 -0.32 6.00 8.39
CA ILE A 112 0.33 4.70 8.21
C ILE A 112 -0.71 3.61 8.48
N LEU A 113 -0.94 2.77 7.49
CA LEU A 113 -1.85 1.62 7.59
C LEU A 113 -1.01 0.35 7.51
N ASP A 114 -0.91 -0.38 8.61
CA ASP A 114 -0.09 -1.59 8.66
C ASP A 114 -0.65 -2.57 9.69
N ASP A 115 -0.39 -3.84 9.48
CA ASP A 115 -0.79 -4.93 10.38
C ASP A 115 0.36 -5.41 11.27
N SER A 116 1.58 -4.95 11.00
CA SER A 116 2.80 -5.44 11.62
C SER A 116 3.61 -4.29 12.23
N TYR A 117 4.64 -4.65 12.99
CA TYR A 117 5.56 -3.68 13.59
C TYR A 117 4.86 -2.63 14.47
N VAL A 118 3.76 -3.02 15.10
CA VAL A 118 2.88 -2.14 15.87
C VAL A 118 3.65 -1.35 16.91
N ARG A 119 4.52 -2.03 17.67
CA ARG A 119 5.32 -1.41 18.72
C ARG A 119 6.16 -0.24 18.21
N TYR A 120 6.79 -0.40 17.04
CA TYR A 120 7.65 0.63 16.48
C TYR A 120 6.85 1.77 15.91
N PHE A 121 5.74 1.49 15.21
CA PHE A 121 4.86 2.53 14.71
C PHE A 121 4.21 3.34 15.85
N GLU A 122 3.78 2.69 16.90
CA GLU A 122 3.21 3.38 18.06
C GLU A 122 4.24 4.24 18.78
N THR A 123 5.51 3.82 18.77
CA THR A 123 6.59 4.59 19.40
C THR A 123 6.96 5.82 18.58
N TYR A 124 7.12 5.66 17.28
CA TYR A 124 7.65 6.73 16.41
C TYR A 124 6.57 7.57 15.74
N PHE A 125 5.40 7.02 15.49
CA PHE A 125 4.30 7.70 14.82
C PHE A 125 2.97 7.46 15.52
N PRO A 126 2.86 7.79 16.82
CA PRO A 126 1.66 7.44 17.58
C PRO A 126 0.40 8.13 17.08
N GLU A 127 0.51 9.31 16.49
CA GLU A 127 -0.62 10.09 16.00
C GLU A 127 -1.03 9.74 14.57
N GLN A 128 -0.15 9.12 13.79
CA GLN A 128 -0.38 8.82 12.39
C GLN A 128 -0.63 7.35 12.12
N PHE A 129 -0.36 6.47 13.09
CA PHE A 129 -0.48 5.03 12.89
C PHE A 129 -1.89 4.54 13.14
N VAL A 130 -2.41 3.75 12.18
CA VAL A 130 -3.67 3.01 12.31
C VAL A 130 -3.35 1.53 12.14
N HIS A 131 -3.57 0.75 13.19
CA HIS A 131 -3.32 -0.68 13.17
C HIS A 131 -4.47 -1.39 12.45
N CYS A 132 -4.21 -1.85 11.24
CA CYS A 132 -5.15 -2.61 10.43
C CYS A 132 -4.86 -4.11 10.62
N ARG A 133 -5.62 -4.77 11.46
CA ARG A 133 -5.32 -6.17 11.85
C ARG A 133 -5.50 -7.17 10.73
N ARG A 134 -6.50 -6.97 9.87
CA ARG A 134 -6.83 -7.88 8.78
C ARG A 134 -7.06 -7.16 7.48
N ILE A 135 -7.94 -6.18 7.50
CA ILE A 135 -8.31 -5.34 6.37
C ILE A 135 -8.48 -3.91 6.90
N LEU A 136 -8.62 -2.96 6.00
CA LEU A 136 -9.01 -1.60 6.36
C LEU A 136 -10.52 -1.60 6.61
N ASP A 137 -10.93 -1.73 7.86
CA ASP A 137 -12.34 -1.76 8.24
C ASP A 137 -12.94 -0.36 8.44
N GLU A 138 -14.21 -0.27 8.81
CA GLU A 138 -14.89 1.01 8.99
C GLU A 138 -14.29 1.85 10.13
N ALA A 139 -13.94 1.21 11.23
CA ALA A 139 -13.36 1.91 12.38
C ALA A 139 -11.97 2.45 12.05
N GLU A 140 -11.16 1.66 11.36
CA GLU A 140 -9.83 2.04 10.92
C GLU A 140 -9.89 3.13 9.87
N TYR A 141 -10.84 3.05 8.94
CA TYR A 141 -11.10 4.11 7.97
C TYR A 141 -11.42 5.44 8.68
N ALA A 142 -12.30 5.41 9.68
CA ALA A 142 -12.64 6.62 10.42
C ALA A 142 -11.43 7.25 11.11
N LYS A 143 -10.55 6.42 11.68
CA LYS A 143 -9.31 6.91 12.29
C LYS A 143 -8.38 7.53 11.26
N ALA A 144 -8.19 6.87 10.13
CA ALA A 144 -7.35 7.38 9.04
C ALA A 144 -7.90 8.70 8.48
N ALA A 145 -9.20 8.77 8.27
CA ALA A 145 -9.86 9.98 7.79
C ALA A 145 -9.69 11.14 8.78
N ALA A 146 -9.82 10.88 10.08
CA ALA A 146 -9.62 11.90 11.11
C ALA A 146 -8.19 12.43 11.09
N ILE A 147 -7.20 11.57 10.92
CA ILE A 147 -5.78 11.96 10.84
C ILE A 147 -5.55 12.84 9.61
N LEU A 148 -6.07 12.47 8.46
CA LEU A 148 -5.85 13.21 7.22
C LEU A 148 -6.64 14.53 7.18
N SER A 149 -7.71 14.65 7.94
CA SER A 149 -8.52 15.86 7.98
C SER A 149 -8.07 16.89 9.02
N SER A 150 -7.17 16.51 9.89
CA SER A 150 -6.72 17.38 10.99
C SER A 150 -5.73 18.46 10.55
#